data_00583d6c04482dc7ce097e4f5dd218dc
#
_entry.id   00583d6c04482dc7ce097e4f5dd218dc
#
_cell.length_a   1.000
_cell.length_b   1.000
_cell.length_c   1.000
_cell.angle_alpha   90.00
_cell.angle_beta   90.00
_cell.angle_gamma   90.00
#
_symmetry.space_group_name_H-M   'P 1'
#
loop_
_entity.id
_entity.type
_entity.pdbx_description
1 polymer ?
#
loop_
_entity_poly.entity_id
_entity_poly.type
_entity_poly.pdbx_seq_one_letter_code
_entity_poly.pdbx_strand_id
1 'polypeptide(L)'
;MDAHADAALPEDELIDAARRFLSALGGRDWTAMRRLVAPRATWSFPGQARISGTARGIDAIIDKAIAITSGGVNIEVQHVLAGTAGGAFVLHNTAADGSGALDQYLVSTLNVSDGQVDRIETFLTEPSKIAAYFGA
;
A
#
# COMPACT_ATOMS: atom_id res chain seq x y z
N MET A 1 -17.36 7.10 30.26
CA MET A 1 -16.69 6.99 29.87
C MET A 1 -16.25 7.17 28.89
N ASP A 2 -15.87 7.39 28.49
CA ASP A 2 -15.55 7.44 27.50
C ASP A 2 -14.25 7.06 27.06
N ALA A 3 -13.42 6.63 27.87
CA ALA A 3 -12.19 6.05 27.40
C ALA A 3 -12.41 4.96 26.37
N HIS A 4 -13.54 4.32 26.47
CA HIS A 4 -13.90 3.30 25.47
C HIS A 4 -14.18 3.87 24.10
N ALA A 5 -14.87 4.98 24.05
CA ALA A 5 -15.11 5.65 22.78
C ALA A 5 -13.78 6.08 22.17
N ASP A 6 -12.89 6.61 22.99
CA ASP A 6 -11.58 7.04 22.55
C ASP A 6 -10.73 5.86 22.05
N ALA A 7 -10.84 4.73 22.73
CA ALA A 7 -10.09 3.54 22.32
C ALA A 7 -10.59 2.94 21.01
N ALA A 8 -11.90 3.03 20.74
CA ALA A 8 -12.46 2.50 19.50
C ALA A 8 -12.14 3.39 18.30
N LEU A 9 -12.18 4.71 18.47
CA LEU A 9 -11.92 5.65 17.38
C LEU A 9 -10.58 5.46 16.71
N PRO A 10 -9.45 5.26 17.44
CA PRO A 10 -8.17 5.11 16.78
C PRO A 10 -8.12 3.97 15.77
N GLU A 11 -8.78 2.85 16.06
CA GLU A 11 -8.78 1.72 15.12
C GLU A 11 -9.52 2.06 13.84
N ASP A 12 -10.68 2.71 13.95
CA ASP A 12 -11.45 3.12 12.79
C ASP A 12 -10.69 4.16 11.99
N GLU A 13 -10.05 5.11 12.65
CA GLU A 13 -9.24 6.13 11.98
C GLU A 13 -8.04 5.51 11.26
N LEU A 14 -7.38 4.55 11.90
CA LEU A 14 -6.24 3.87 11.32
C LEU A 14 -6.63 3.14 10.03
N ILE A 15 -7.72 2.40 10.08
CA ILE A 15 -8.20 1.66 8.91
C ILE A 15 -8.69 2.63 7.84
N ASP A 16 -9.35 3.70 8.22
CA ASP A 16 -9.85 4.67 7.26
C ASP A 16 -8.70 5.35 6.51
N ALA A 17 -7.67 5.78 7.21
CA ALA A 17 -6.50 6.39 6.58
C ALA A 17 -5.82 5.42 5.61
N ALA A 18 -5.68 4.16 6.03
CA ALA A 18 -5.08 3.13 5.19
C ALA A 18 -5.93 2.84 3.95
N ARG A 19 -7.26 2.77 4.12
CA ARG A 19 -8.17 2.56 2.98
C ARG A 19 -8.09 3.71 1.99
N ARG A 20 -8.03 4.94 2.49
CA ARG A 20 -7.90 6.12 1.64
C ARG A 20 -6.60 6.08 0.84
N PHE A 21 -5.50 5.65 1.47
CA PHE A 21 -4.24 5.50 0.78
C PHE A 21 -4.37 4.49 -0.37
N LEU A 22 -4.95 3.33 -0.11
CA LEU A 22 -5.11 2.30 -1.14
C LEU A 22 -6.06 2.76 -2.24
N SER A 23 -7.11 3.48 -1.90
CA SER A 23 -8.03 4.04 -2.89
C SER A 23 -7.33 5.07 -3.78
N ALA A 24 -6.50 5.92 -3.19
CA ALA A 24 -5.72 6.90 -3.95
C ALA A 24 -4.72 6.20 -4.87
N LEU A 25 -4.09 5.13 -4.40
CA LEU A 25 -3.16 4.34 -5.20
C LEU A 25 -3.87 3.74 -6.42
N GLY A 26 -4.99 3.06 -6.21
CA GLY A 26 -5.75 2.44 -7.28
C GLY A 26 -6.31 3.46 -8.27
N GLY A 27 -6.73 4.62 -7.78
CA GLY A 27 -7.26 5.71 -8.60
C GLY A 27 -6.19 6.63 -9.18
N ARG A 28 -4.93 6.41 -8.85
CA ARG A 28 -3.80 7.25 -9.26
C ARG A 28 -4.00 8.70 -8.87
N ASP A 29 -4.58 8.92 -7.69
CA ASP A 29 -4.81 10.26 -7.15
C ASP A 29 -3.61 10.67 -6.29
N TRP A 30 -2.58 11.17 -6.95
CA TRP A 30 -1.31 11.50 -6.27
C TRP A 30 -1.45 12.67 -5.31
N THR A 31 -2.33 13.60 -5.61
CA THR A 31 -2.59 14.73 -4.72
C THR A 31 -3.18 14.25 -3.39
N ALA A 32 -4.17 13.36 -3.45
CA ALA A 32 -4.76 12.78 -2.25
C ALA A 32 -3.72 11.93 -1.51
N MET A 33 -2.92 11.15 -2.23
CA MET A 33 -1.90 10.30 -1.63
C MET A 33 -0.88 11.11 -0.86
N ARG A 34 -0.44 12.25 -1.40
CA ARG A 34 0.54 13.11 -0.72
C ARG A 34 0.05 13.57 0.64
N ARG A 35 -1.25 13.84 0.77
CA ARG A 35 -1.81 14.28 2.05
C ARG A 35 -1.89 13.16 3.07
N LEU A 36 -1.94 11.92 2.60
CA LEU A 36 -2.11 10.75 3.44
C LEU A 36 -0.78 10.16 3.92
N VAL A 37 0.33 10.61 3.37
CA VAL A 37 1.67 10.06 3.66
C VAL A 37 2.41 10.98 4.60
N ALA A 38 2.94 10.41 5.69
CA ALA A 38 3.76 11.17 6.63
C ALA A 38 5.10 11.55 5.99
N PRO A 39 5.70 12.69 6.38
CA PRO A 39 6.94 13.16 5.76
C PRO A 39 8.10 12.17 5.83
N ARG A 40 8.13 11.32 6.86
CA ARG A 40 9.22 10.33 7.04
C ARG A 40 8.77 8.91 6.76
N ALA A 41 7.66 8.76 6.04
CA ALA A 41 7.12 7.44 5.75
C ALA A 41 8.10 6.60 4.95
N THR A 42 7.97 5.29 5.12
CA THR A 42 8.76 4.32 4.35
C THR A 42 7.83 3.31 3.71
N TRP A 43 8.24 2.81 2.55
CA TRP A 43 7.55 1.72 1.88
C TRP A 43 8.58 0.71 1.43
N SER A 44 8.56 -0.47 2.05
CA SER A 44 9.46 -1.58 1.71
C SER A 44 8.75 -2.59 0.82
N PHE A 45 9.40 -2.95 -0.26
CA PHE A 45 8.88 -3.87 -1.27
C PHE A 45 9.93 -4.94 -1.55
N PRO A 46 9.61 -6.23 -1.43
CA PRO A 46 10.60 -7.30 -1.55
C PRO A 46 10.96 -7.61 -3.00
N GLY A 47 11.98 -8.44 -3.18
CA GLY A 47 12.39 -8.94 -4.48
C GLY A 47 13.54 -8.18 -5.10
N GLN A 48 13.75 -8.43 -6.38
CA GLN A 48 14.86 -7.87 -7.15
C GLN A 48 14.37 -7.05 -8.35
N ALA A 49 13.12 -6.63 -8.32
CA ALA A 49 12.54 -5.83 -9.37
C ALA A 49 12.96 -4.37 -9.24
N ARG A 50 12.77 -3.64 -10.33
CA ARG A 50 13.01 -2.19 -10.36
C ARG A 50 12.21 -1.45 -9.27
N ILE A 51 11.04 -1.97 -8.92
CA ILE A 51 10.19 -1.39 -7.88
C ILE A 51 10.51 -1.89 -6.47
N SER A 52 11.48 -2.80 -6.32
CA SER A 52 11.83 -3.37 -5.02
C SER A 52 12.68 -2.41 -4.19
N GLY A 53 12.82 -2.73 -2.90
CA GLY A 53 13.58 -1.92 -1.97
C GLY A 53 12.72 -1.00 -1.13
N THR A 54 13.34 -0.08 -0.41
CA THR A 54 12.66 0.83 0.51
C THR A 54 12.66 2.25 -0.02
N ALA A 55 11.47 2.79 -0.24
CA ALA A 55 11.29 4.21 -0.56
C ALA A 55 11.13 4.98 0.75
N ARG A 56 11.78 6.11 0.88
CA ARG A 56 11.73 6.96 2.08
C ARG A 56 11.28 8.35 1.71
N GLY A 57 10.29 8.86 2.42
CA GLY A 57 9.76 10.21 2.21
C GLY A 57 8.65 10.23 1.15
N ILE A 58 7.93 11.35 1.13
CA ILE A 58 6.72 11.47 0.31
C ILE A 58 7.03 11.30 -1.17
N ASP A 59 8.03 12.01 -1.68
CA ASP A 59 8.32 11.96 -3.11
C ASP A 59 8.72 10.56 -3.58
N ALA A 60 9.57 9.88 -2.80
CA ALA A 60 10.00 8.53 -3.15
C ALA A 60 8.84 7.53 -3.11
N ILE A 61 7.92 7.71 -2.17
CA ILE A 61 6.74 6.84 -2.07
C ILE A 61 5.80 7.09 -3.25
N ILE A 62 5.59 8.35 -3.63
CA ILE A 62 4.78 8.67 -4.81
C ILE A 62 5.43 8.09 -6.08
N ASP A 63 6.74 8.21 -6.21
CA ASP A 63 7.46 7.65 -7.37
C ASP A 63 7.29 6.13 -7.44
N LYS A 64 7.37 5.45 -6.29
CA LYS A 64 7.13 3.99 -6.24
C LYS A 64 5.70 3.66 -6.63
N ALA A 65 4.73 4.43 -6.14
CA ALA A 65 3.33 4.21 -6.46
C ALA A 65 3.08 4.40 -7.98
N ILE A 66 3.68 5.40 -8.56
CA ILE A 66 3.59 5.65 -10.01
C ILE A 66 4.22 4.47 -10.76
N ALA A 67 5.38 4.01 -10.34
CA ALA A 67 6.07 2.90 -11.01
C ALA A 67 5.24 1.61 -10.96
N ILE A 68 4.62 1.33 -9.82
CA ILE A 68 3.77 0.15 -9.67
C ILE A 68 2.55 0.25 -10.59
N THR A 69 1.89 1.38 -10.63
CA THR A 69 0.65 1.53 -11.38
C THR A 69 0.87 1.80 -12.86
N SER A 70 2.04 2.28 -13.26
CA SER A 70 2.36 2.54 -14.68
C SER A 70 2.39 1.25 -15.51
N GLY A 71 2.53 0.11 -14.87
CA GLY A 71 2.50 -1.19 -15.54
C GLY A 71 1.08 -1.66 -15.89
N GLY A 72 0.05 -0.87 -15.60
CA GLY A 72 -1.33 -1.28 -15.87
C GLY A 72 -1.82 -2.34 -14.89
N VAL A 73 -1.73 -2.03 -13.60
CA VAL A 73 -2.10 -2.98 -12.54
C VAL A 73 -3.47 -2.65 -12.00
N ASN A 74 -4.33 -3.67 -11.88
CA ASN A 74 -5.54 -3.62 -11.09
C ASN A 74 -5.21 -4.07 -9.68
N ILE A 75 -5.65 -3.30 -8.69
CA ILE A 75 -5.46 -3.62 -7.28
C ILE A 75 -6.82 -3.87 -6.67
N GLU A 76 -7.04 -5.10 -6.21
CA GLU A 76 -8.30 -5.46 -5.59
C GLU A 76 -8.07 -5.83 -4.13
N VAL A 77 -8.78 -5.16 -3.23
CA VAL A 77 -8.72 -5.45 -1.80
C VAL A 77 -9.60 -6.66 -1.50
N GLN A 78 -8.99 -7.74 -1.02
CA GLN A 78 -9.69 -8.98 -0.71
C GLN A 78 -10.13 -9.02 0.75
N HIS A 79 -9.25 -8.66 1.65
CA HIS A 79 -9.51 -8.68 3.09
C HIS A 79 -8.82 -7.50 3.75
N VAL A 80 -9.43 -7.02 4.82
CA VAL A 80 -8.88 -5.97 5.67
C VAL A 80 -8.85 -6.48 7.09
N LEU A 81 -7.66 -6.41 7.70
CA LEU A 81 -7.47 -6.83 9.09
C LEU A 81 -6.99 -5.64 9.89
N ALA A 82 -7.70 -5.33 10.96
CA ALA A 82 -7.36 -4.21 11.81
C ALA A 82 -6.32 -4.61 12.85
N GLY A 83 -5.35 -3.76 13.06
CA GLY A 83 -4.32 -3.92 14.08
C GLY A 83 -4.26 -2.70 14.99
N THR A 84 -3.32 -2.71 15.93
CA THR A 84 -3.20 -1.63 16.90
C THR A 84 -2.51 -0.38 16.35
N ALA A 85 -1.75 -0.53 15.28
CA ALA A 85 -0.99 0.58 14.68
C ALA A 85 -1.44 0.90 13.25
N GLY A 86 -2.40 0.16 12.72
CA GLY A 86 -2.87 0.32 11.35
C GLY A 86 -3.59 -0.93 10.89
N GLY A 87 -3.36 -1.35 9.66
CA GLY A 87 -4.03 -2.52 9.13
C GLY A 87 -3.16 -3.36 8.23
N ALA A 88 -3.60 -4.59 8.01
CA ALA A 88 -3.04 -5.49 7.02
C ALA A 88 -4.10 -5.70 5.93
N PHE A 89 -3.69 -5.56 4.68
CA PHE A 89 -4.59 -5.64 3.54
C PHE A 89 -4.15 -6.78 2.65
N VAL A 90 -5.04 -7.75 2.46
CA VAL A 90 -4.81 -8.81 1.48
C VAL A 90 -5.29 -8.30 0.15
N LEU A 91 -4.40 -8.29 -0.82
CA LEU A 91 -4.65 -7.70 -2.13
C LEU A 91 -4.48 -8.75 -3.22
N HIS A 92 -5.22 -8.59 -4.29
CA HIS A 92 -5.03 -9.35 -5.50
C HIS A 92 -4.71 -8.37 -6.63
N ASN A 93 -3.49 -8.44 -7.12
CA ASN A 93 -3.02 -7.57 -8.19
C ASN A 93 -2.95 -8.35 -9.49
N THR A 94 -3.55 -7.79 -10.54
CA THR A 94 -3.57 -8.41 -11.86
C THR A 94 -3.21 -7.39 -12.91
N ALA A 95 -2.74 -7.86 -14.06
CA ALA A 95 -2.52 -7.00 -15.21
C ALA A 95 -3.87 -6.46 -15.69
N ALA A 96 -3.96 -5.14 -15.86
CA ALA A 96 -5.22 -4.49 -16.20
C ALA A 96 -5.74 -4.87 -17.60
N ASP A 97 -4.85 -5.32 -18.49
CA ASP A 97 -5.20 -5.72 -19.84
C ASP A 97 -5.80 -7.14 -19.92
N GLY A 98 -5.90 -7.84 -18.80
CA GLY A 98 -6.43 -9.19 -18.75
C GLY A 98 -5.49 -10.27 -19.30
N SER A 99 -4.23 -9.92 -19.57
CA SER A 99 -3.28 -10.85 -20.18
C SER A 99 -2.85 -12.00 -19.26
N GLY A 100 -3.02 -11.84 -17.94
CA GLY A 100 -2.47 -12.77 -16.96
C GLY A 100 -0.97 -12.61 -16.74
N ALA A 101 -0.34 -11.62 -17.33
CA ALA A 101 1.09 -11.36 -17.16
C ALA A 101 1.44 -11.02 -15.71
N LEU A 102 0.49 -10.47 -14.97
CA LEU A 102 0.61 -10.29 -13.53
C LEU A 102 -0.66 -10.87 -12.90
N ASP A 103 -0.47 -11.75 -11.93
CA ASP A 103 -1.57 -12.34 -11.15
C ASP A 103 -0.97 -12.76 -9.82
N GLN A 104 -1.10 -11.90 -8.82
CA GLN A 104 -0.45 -12.15 -7.55
C GLN A 104 -1.29 -11.73 -6.37
N TYR A 105 -1.32 -12.60 -5.35
CA TYR A 105 -1.83 -12.23 -4.04
C TYR A 105 -0.68 -11.71 -3.20
N LEU A 106 -0.96 -10.68 -2.43
CA LEU A 106 0.04 -10.05 -1.58
C LEU A 106 -0.63 -9.48 -0.34
N VAL A 107 0.19 -9.14 0.62
CA VAL A 107 -0.25 -8.44 1.82
C VAL A 107 0.56 -7.15 1.92
N SER A 108 -0.13 -6.05 2.19
CA SER A 108 0.54 -4.82 2.58
C SER A 108 0.06 -4.42 3.97
N THR A 109 1.01 -4.18 4.86
CA THR A 109 0.71 -3.62 6.17
C THR A 109 0.95 -2.12 6.10
N LEU A 110 -0.01 -1.36 6.63
CA LEU A 110 0.07 0.10 6.65
C LEU A 110 -0.06 0.57 8.09
N ASN A 111 1.00 1.13 8.63
CA ASN A 111 0.95 1.77 9.95
C ASN A 111 0.55 3.22 9.78
N VAL A 112 -0.27 3.70 10.69
CA VAL A 112 -0.81 5.06 10.64
C VAL A 112 -0.47 5.77 11.94
N SER A 113 -0.03 7.01 11.84
CA SER A 113 0.32 7.86 12.96
C SER A 113 -0.19 9.26 12.66
N ASP A 114 -0.96 9.85 13.57
CA ASP A 114 -1.53 11.19 13.41
C ASP A 114 -2.35 11.34 12.11
N GLY A 115 -3.09 10.29 11.77
CA GLY A 115 -3.96 10.30 10.59
C GLY A 115 -3.23 10.12 9.26
N GLN A 116 -1.93 9.85 9.29
CA GLN A 116 -1.14 9.66 8.08
C GLN A 116 -0.45 8.30 8.08
N VAL A 117 -0.29 7.74 6.90
CA VAL A 117 0.45 6.49 6.72
C VAL A 117 1.93 6.79 6.88
N ASP A 118 2.59 6.12 7.83
CA ASP A 118 4.01 6.35 8.10
C ASP A 118 4.89 5.15 7.78
N ARG A 119 4.32 3.98 7.60
CA ARG A 119 5.10 2.80 7.24
C ARG A 119 4.24 1.83 6.44
N ILE A 120 4.74 1.44 5.29
CA ILE A 120 4.13 0.43 4.45
C ILE A 120 5.14 -0.69 4.25
N GLU A 121 4.70 -1.92 4.46
CA GLU A 121 5.50 -3.08 4.13
C GLU A 121 4.68 -4.02 3.28
N THR A 122 5.21 -4.41 2.15
CA THR A 122 4.56 -5.30 1.20
C THR A 122 5.21 -6.68 1.25
N PHE A 123 4.38 -7.70 1.28
CA PHE A 123 4.76 -9.11 1.29
C PHE A 123 4.16 -9.77 0.06
N LEU A 124 4.99 -10.45 -0.72
CA LEU A 124 4.58 -11.08 -1.97
C LEU A 124 4.60 -12.59 -1.83
N THR A 125 3.64 -13.26 -2.49
CA THR A 125 3.66 -14.72 -2.55
C THR A 125 4.85 -15.25 -3.33
N GLU A 126 5.22 -14.55 -4.42
CA GLU A 126 6.32 -14.96 -5.28
C GLU A 126 7.16 -13.75 -5.70
N PRO A 127 8.08 -13.29 -4.83
CA PRO A 127 8.87 -12.09 -5.14
C PRO A 127 9.65 -12.18 -6.45
N SER A 128 10.09 -13.38 -6.83
CA SER A 128 10.87 -13.56 -8.07
C SER A 128 10.08 -13.21 -9.34
N LYS A 129 8.75 -13.31 -9.30
CA LYS A 129 7.91 -13.01 -10.46
C LYS A 129 7.71 -11.52 -10.69
N ILE A 130 8.00 -10.71 -9.71
CA ILE A 130 7.81 -9.26 -9.82
C ILE A 130 8.79 -8.68 -10.84
N ALA A 131 10.03 -9.14 -10.83
CA ALA A 131 11.02 -8.67 -11.80
C ALA A 131 10.63 -9.02 -13.24
N ALA A 132 9.94 -10.14 -13.45
CA ALA A 132 9.50 -10.54 -14.78
C ALA A 132 8.47 -9.58 -15.35
N TYR A 133 7.63 -9.00 -14.49
CA TYR A 133 6.59 -8.07 -14.95
C TYR A 133 7.09 -6.62 -15.00
N PHE A 134 7.74 -6.15 -13.93
CA PHE A 134 8.16 -4.74 -13.80
C PHE A 134 9.57 -4.47 -14.33
N GLY A 135 10.37 -5.50 -14.56
CA GLY A 135 11.76 -5.38 -14.93
C GLY A 135 12.67 -5.37 -13.70
N ALA A 136 13.88 -5.72 -13.94
CA ALA A 136 14.91 -5.75 -12.90
C ALA A 136 15.44 -4.36 -12.54
#